data_310647e4c93c768fcdbf6fb4cb0f8fa8
#
_entry.id   310647e4c93c768fcdbf6fb4cb0f8fa8
#
_cell.length_a   1.000
_cell.length_b   1.000
_cell.length_c   1.000
_cell.angle_alpha   90.00
_cell.angle_beta   90.00
_cell.angle_gamma   90.00
#
_symmetry.space_group_name_H-M   'P 1'
#
loop_
_entity.id
_entity.type
_entity.pdbx_description
1 polymer ?
#
loop_
_entity_poly.entity_id
_entity_poly.type
_entity_poly.pdbx_seq_one_letter_code
_entity_poly.pdbx_strand_id
1 'polypeptide(L)'
;ERCAECGASLATRQFLLSSRWERSGFEPYLAYFHKQIAHPAMLAPCDVFPYPEENPNQICSVVPFSNEILLLDEAAPLPIDRVLSFAQRAIGLLGMLAFKGVRLNWLHRSNFMIRANGEAVLFDPEVASVSEAPLTPDETRESLMELGEILRRYTPVEERGWQEFFREAERGLFATAAEFGRALQQEAHRHTRNKVTIHAGMTDVGLQRMLNEDNWGWARLTDGVELFVVADGMGGHDCGEVASRLAVETLIAVAAQRVGVSPRPSVDAIENILDEAFQEANNTIKGNAEARGNDMGTTLVACMVIDDQVALCANVGDSRAYLVRGGALHQITRDHSLVARMVEQNRITAEEARNHPHSNILLRTVGTERNVDIDIFRVELENGDRVLLCSDGLWGEVEDVEIEQIMNQNTDNRLASRDLIRAAHMGGGKDNITVIVVNVPSENAE
;
A
#
# COMPACT_ATOMS: atom_id res chain seq x y z
N GLU A 1 1.02 5.37 41.37
CA GLU A 1 -0.33 5.42 42.05
C GLU A 1 -1.35 4.74 41.13
N ARG A 2 -2.35 4.11 41.75
CA ARG A 2 -3.45 3.46 41.01
C ARG A 2 -4.75 4.17 41.33
N CYS A 3 -5.62 4.26 40.32
CA CYS A 3 -6.98 4.79 40.53
C CYS A 3 -7.70 3.95 41.58
N ALA A 4 -8.29 4.61 42.58
CA ALA A 4 -9.00 3.93 43.66
C ALA A 4 -10.29 3.21 43.19
N GLU A 5 -10.89 3.65 42.09
CA GLU A 5 -12.14 3.07 41.58
C GLU A 5 -11.92 1.95 40.53
N CYS A 6 -10.95 2.08 39.62
CA CYS A 6 -10.78 1.11 38.54
C CYS A 6 -9.43 0.37 38.56
N GLY A 7 -8.54 0.63 39.54
CA GLY A 7 -7.25 -0.02 39.69
C GLY A 7 -6.21 0.30 38.59
N ALA A 8 -6.54 1.16 37.64
CA ALA A 8 -5.61 1.52 36.55
C ALA A 8 -4.43 2.35 37.08
N SER A 9 -3.23 2.13 36.49
CA SER A 9 -2.04 2.93 36.83
C SER A 9 -2.24 4.38 36.41
N LEU A 10 -2.14 5.32 37.35
CA LEU A 10 -2.23 6.76 37.09
C LEU A 10 -0.89 7.33 36.59
N ALA A 11 0.20 6.60 36.74
CA ALA A 11 1.55 7.07 36.42
C ALA A 11 1.88 7.15 34.91
N THR A 12 1.02 6.63 34.03
CA THR A 12 1.27 6.54 32.59
C THR A 12 0.28 7.32 31.69
N ARG A 13 -0.69 8.02 32.28
CA ARG A 13 -1.65 8.83 31.50
C ARG A 13 -1.32 10.31 31.64
N GLN A 14 -1.04 10.94 30.53
CA GLN A 14 -0.92 12.39 30.42
C GLN A 14 -2.23 12.97 29.90
N PHE A 15 -2.57 14.16 30.40
CA PHE A 15 -3.76 14.90 30.00
C PHE A 15 -3.35 16.31 29.63
N LEU A 16 -3.99 16.86 28.60
CA LEU A 16 -3.92 18.26 28.27
C LEU A 16 -5.12 18.97 28.90
N LEU A 17 -4.84 20.05 29.61
CA LEU A 17 -5.86 20.95 30.16
C LEU A 17 -5.96 22.16 29.23
N SER A 18 -7.10 22.33 28.56
CA SER A 18 -7.41 23.53 27.80
C SER A 18 -8.39 24.40 28.56
N SER A 19 -8.23 25.73 28.47
CA SER A 19 -9.12 26.69 29.11
C SER A 19 -9.61 27.75 28.13
N ARG A 20 -10.91 28.09 28.19
CA ARG A 20 -11.59 29.08 27.35
C ARG A 20 -12.09 30.24 28.21
N TRP A 21 -11.81 31.46 27.80
CA TRP A 21 -12.06 32.68 28.59
C TRP A 21 -13.40 33.35 28.26
N GLU A 22 -14.05 33.04 27.12
CA GLU A 22 -15.28 33.73 26.73
C GLU A 22 -16.54 33.01 27.21
N ARG A 23 -17.38 33.68 28.00
CA ARG A 23 -18.65 33.16 28.49
C ARG A 23 -19.61 32.72 27.38
N SER A 24 -19.60 33.37 26.23
CA SER A 24 -20.45 33.03 25.08
C SER A 24 -20.22 31.64 24.52
N GLY A 25 -19.02 31.05 24.70
CA GLY A 25 -18.70 29.70 24.26
C GLY A 25 -18.99 28.57 25.26
N PHE A 26 -19.42 28.88 26.50
CA PHE A 26 -19.58 27.88 27.55
C PHE A 26 -20.75 26.95 27.30
N GLU A 27 -21.95 27.50 27.03
CA GLU A 27 -23.14 26.70 26.80
C GLU A 27 -23.05 25.77 25.58
N PRO A 28 -22.61 26.25 24.39
CA PRO A 28 -22.41 25.38 23.25
C PRO A 28 -21.39 24.26 23.54
N TYR A 29 -20.30 24.55 24.24
CA TYR A 29 -19.26 23.56 24.53
C TYR A 29 -19.73 22.51 25.55
N LEU A 30 -20.47 22.90 26.60
CA LEU A 30 -21.08 21.98 27.54
C LEU A 30 -22.15 21.10 26.86
N ALA A 31 -23.00 21.71 26.03
CA ALA A 31 -23.99 20.96 25.26
C ALA A 31 -23.31 19.94 24.28
N TYR A 32 -22.22 20.31 23.66
CA TYR A 32 -21.39 19.40 22.86
C TYR A 32 -20.85 18.23 23.69
N PHE A 33 -20.26 18.53 24.87
CA PHE A 33 -19.72 17.49 25.74
C PHE A 33 -20.81 16.47 26.17
N HIS A 34 -22.03 16.94 26.47
CA HIS A 34 -23.15 16.07 26.80
C HIS A 34 -23.62 15.19 25.62
N LYS A 35 -23.33 15.52 24.37
CA LYS A 35 -23.63 14.67 23.21
C LYS A 35 -22.72 13.41 23.14
N GLN A 36 -21.66 13.34 23.96
CA GLN A 36 -20.74 12.19 24.07
C GLN A 36 -20.21 11.72 22.68
N ILE A 37 -19.68 12.65 21.90
CA ILE A 37 -19.20 12.36 20.56
C ILE A 37 -17.81 11.74 20.65
N ALA A 38 -17.69 10.49 20.19
CA ALA A 38 -16.43 9.77 20.04
C ALA A 38 -16.18 9.43 18.57
N HIS A 39 -15.07 9.88 18.01
CA HIS A 39 -14.71 9.62 16.62
C HIS A 39 -13.19 9.51 16.45
N PRO A 40 -12.66 8.61 15.57
CA PRO A 40 -11.22 8.45 15.36
C PRO A 40 -10.49 9.73 14.92
N ALA A 41 -11.17 10.63 14.22
CA ALA A 41 -10.64 11.93 13.79
C ALA A 41 -10.62 13.01 14.86
N MET A 42 -10.99 12.67 16.13
CA MET A 42 -11.11 13.65 17.19
C MET A 42 -10.58 13.10 18.52
N LEU A 43 -9.89 13.94 19.29
CA LEU A 43 -9.60 13.71 20.70
C LEU A 43 -10.73 14.29 21.53
N ALA A 44 -11.69 13.44 21.91
CA ALA A 44 -12.81 13.86 22.75
C ALA A 44 -12.34 14.20 24.17
N PRO A 45 -12.85 15.27 24.79
CA PRO A 45 -12.59 15.54 26.19
C PRO A 45 -13.18 14.44 27.08
N CYS A 46 -12.42 14.03 28.09
CA CYS A 46 -12.87 13.07 29.08
C CYS A 46 -13.53 13.75 30.29
N ASP A 47 -13.28 15.04 30.45
CA ASP A 47 -13.91 15.86 31.50
C ASP A 47 -13.98 17.33 31.07
N VAL A 48 -15.01 18.03 31.54
CA VAL A 48 -15.24 19.45 31.31
C VAL A 48 -15.81 20.09 32.55
N PHE A 49 -15.16 21.12 33.08
CA PHE A 49 -15.60 21.81 34.31
C PHE A 49 -15.37 23.33 34.25
N PRO A 50 -16.25 24.11 34.93
CA PRO A 50 -16.06 25.56 35.07
C PRO A 50 -14.96 25.89 36.08
N TYR A 51 -14.21 26.99 35.84
CA TYR A 51 -13.17 27.45 36.76
C TYR A 51 -13.09 28.98 36.82
N PRO A 52 -12.90 29.60 38.01
CA PRO A 52 -13.04 28.96 39.35
C PRO A 52 -14.47 28.50 39.61
N GLU A 53 -14.66 27.48 40.49
CA GLU A 53 -15.94 26.83 40.73
C GLU A 53 -17.01 27.80 41.27
N GLU A 54 -16.63 28.72 42.18
CA GLU A 54 -17.56 29.68 42.81
C GLU A 54 -17.98 30.85 41.92
N ASN A 55 -17.12 31.25 40.96
CA ASN A 55 -17.46 32.32 40.02
C ASN A 55 -16.74 32.06 38.68
N PRO A 56 -17.27 31.17 37.85
CA PRO A 56 -16.62 30.71 36.66
C PRO A 56 -16.50 31.83 35.61
N ASN A 57 -15.28 32.09 35.20
CA ASN A 57 -14.96 32.98 34.08
C ASN A 57 -14.31 32.26 32.89
N GLN A 58 -14.06 30.97 33.06
CA GLN A 58 -13.52 30.08 32.03
C GLN A 58 -14.10 28.67 32.18
N ILE A 59 -14.07 27.90 31.10
CA ILE A 59 -14.35 26.49 31.09
C ILE A 59 -13.05 25.74 30.81
N CYS A 60 -12.81 24.68 31.57
CA CYS A 60 -11.65 23.81 31.41
C CYS A 60 -12.08 22.48 30.78
N SER A 61 -11.36 21.99 29.79
CA SER A 61 -11.53 20.66 29.23
C SER A 61 -10.29 19.82 29.46
N VAL A 62 -10.47 18.55 29.80
CA VAL A 62 -9.40 17.57 30.01
C VAL A 62 -9.41 16.59 28.86
N VAL A 63 -8.35 16.54 28.09
CA VAL A 63 -8.23 15.67 26.92
C VAL A 63 -7.07 14.70 27.14
N PRO A 64 -7.23 13.39 26.82
CA PRO A 64 -6.14 12.44 26.85
C PRO A 64 -5.01 12.88 25.92
N PHE A 65 -3.78 12.89 26.42
CA PHE A 65 -2.61 13.35 25.68
C PHE A 65 -1.52 12.28 25.64
N SER A 66 -0.79 12.19 24.52
CA SER A 66 0.45 11.43 24.41
C SER A 66 1.57 12.36 23.94
N ASN A 67 2.81 12.13 24.40
CA ASN A 67 3.97 12.98 24.10
C ASN A 67 4.40 13.02 22.62
N GLU A 68 3.65 12.37 21.74
CA GLU A 68 4.00 12.14 20.33
C GLU A 68 3.12 12.97 19.40
N ILE A 69 2.74 14.20 19.79
CA ILE A 69 1.80 15.02 19.04
C ILE A 69 2.46 16.37 18.70
N LEU A 70 2.45 16.73 17.42
CA LEU A 70 2.88 18.02 16.90
C LEU A 70 1.66 18.86 16.51
N LEU A 71 1.75 20.19 16.70
CA LEU A 71 0.75 21.11 16.17
C LEU A 71 0.83 21.14 14.65
N LEU A 72 -0.32 21.13 13.99
CA LEU A 72 -0.40 21.07 12.53
C LEU A 72 0.20 22.30 11.84
N ASP A 73 0.13 23.48 12.45
CA ASP A 73 0.67 24.74 11.91
C ASP A 73 2.20 24.70 11.67
N GLU A 74 2.93 23.80 12.35
CA GLU A 74 4.36 23.63 12.20
C GLU A 74 4.75 22.63 11.10
N ALA A 75 3.79 21.86 10.61
CA ALA A 75 4.02 20.72 9.71
C ALA A 75 3.43 20.91 8.29
N ALA A 76 2.86 22.04 7.96
CA ALA A 76 2.28 22.30 6.64
C ALA A 76 3.33 22.66 5.58
N PRO A 77 3.21 22.20 4.30
CA PRO A 77 2.20 21.25 3.84
C PRO A 77 2.47 19.80 4.27
N LEU A 78 1.42 18.98 4.32
CA LEU A 78 1.52 17.56 4.64
C LEU A 78 1.70 16.71 3.37
N PRO A 79 2.32 15.53 3.45
CA PRO A 79 2.24 14.53 2.38
C PRO A 79 0.80 14.23 2.00
N ILE A 80 0.52 14.08 0.71
CA ILE A 80 -0.86 13.98 0.19
C ILE A 80 -1.64 12.79 0.76
N ASP A 81 -1.00 11.66 0.96
CA ASP A 81 -1.59 10.47 1.60
C ASP A 81 -2.14 10.79 2.99
N ARG A 82 -1.44 11.61 3.77
CA ARG A 82 -1.88 12.08 5.09
C ARG A 82 -3.05 13.04 4.99
N VAL A 83 -3.02 13.96 4.03
CA VAL A 83 -4.15 14.86 3.77
C VAL A 83 -5.40 14.06 3.41
N LEU A 84 -5.28 13.05 2.54
CA LEU A 84 -6.40 12.21 2.13
C LEU A 84 -6.93 11.34 3.28
N SER A 85 -6.05 10.75 4.08
CA SER A 85 -6.43 10.00 5.28
C SER A 85 -7.19 10.90 6.28
N PHE A 86 -6.71 12.11 6.50
CA PHE A 86 -7.40 13.09 7.34
C PHE A 86 -8.75 13.50 6.73
N ALA A 87 -8.80 13.78 5.42
CA ALA A 87 -10.03 14.17 4.73
C ALA A 87 -11.14 13.11 4.90
N GLN A 88 -10.83 11.83 4.68
CA GLN A 88 -11.79 10.73 4.84
C GLN A 88 -12.36 10.68 6.27
N ARG A 89 -11.51 10.80 7.28
CA ARG A 89 -11.92 10.78 8.69
C ARG A 89 -12.71 12.03 9.08
N ALA A 90 -12.27 13.22 8.64
CA ALA A 90 -12.93 14.47 8.92
C ALA A 90 -14.34 14.55 8.29
N ILE A 91 -14.51 14.02 7.07
CA ILE A 91 -15.82 13.89 6.41
C ILE A 91 -16.75 12.98 7.21
N GLY A 92 -16.25 11.83 7.69
CA GLY A 92 -17.00 10.94 8.57
C GLY A 92 -17.42 11.61 9.88
N LEU A 93 -16.48 12.34 10.52
CA LEU A 93 -16.77 13.13 11.72
C LEU A 93 -17.83 14.20 11.43
N LEU A 94 -17.71 14.95 10.34
CA LEU A 94 -18.68 15.99 9.97
C LEU A 94 -20.08 15.40 9.75
N GLY A 95 -20.18 14.26 9.08
CA GLY A 95 -21.46 13.56 8.90
C GLY A 95 -22.12 13.18 10.25
N MET A 96 -21.33 12.69 11.20
CA MET A 96 -21.80 12.37 12.54
C MET A 96 -22.20 13.63 13.33
N LEU A 97 -21.40 14.70 13.26
CA LEU A 97 -21.68 15.97 13.90
C LEU A 97 -22.97 16.61 13.36
N ALA A 98 -23.16 16.60 12.04
CA ALA A 98 -24.36 17.10 11.39
C ALA A 98 -25.61 16.34 11.87
N PHE A 99 -25.53 15.00 11.94
CA PHE A 99 -26.62 14.18 12.47
C PHE A 99 -26.92 14.48 13.95
N LYS A 100 -25.89 14.76 14.75
CA LYS A 100 -26.01 15.11 16.18
C LYS A 100 -26.39 16.59 16.42
N GLY A 101 -26.56 17.39 15.39
CA GLY A 101 -26.88 18.81 15.51
C GLY A 101 -25.73 19.68 16.05
N VAL A 102 -24.48 19.26 15.84
CA VAL A 102 -23.29 19.98 16.32
C VAL A 102 -22.55 20.59 15.17
N ARG A 103 -22.34 21.90 15.19
CA ARG A 103 -21.51 22.64 14.25
C ARG A 103 -20.23 23.07 14.93
N LEU A 104 -19.08 22.78 14.30
CA LEU A 104 -17.76 23.19 14.73
C LEU A 104 -17.24 24.33 13.84
N ASN A 105 -16.35 25.13 14.38
CA ASN A 105 -15.55 26.08 13.62
C ASN A 105 -14.24 25.40 13.19
N TRP A 106 -14.16 24.96 11.94
CA TRP A 106 -13.01 24.23 11.41
C TRP A 106 -11.81 25.12 11.12
N LEU A 107 -12.00 26.43 11.00
CA LEU A 107 -10.93 27.38 10.63
C LEU A 107 -9.98 27.68 11.78
N HIS A 108 -10.26 27.22 12.99
CA HIS A 108 -9.39 27.47 14.14
C HIS A 108 -8.16 26.55 14.09
N ARG A 109 -7.02 27.08 13.67
CA ARG A 109 -5.77 26.35 13.39
C ARG A 109 -5.20 25.61 14.59
N SER A 110 -5.37 26.14 15.80
CA SER A 110 -4.88 25.55 17.05
C SER A 110 -5.54 24.22 17.42
N ASN A 111 -6.56 23.80 16.67
CA ASN A 111 -7.40 22.66 17.03
C ASN A 111 -7.00 21.36 16.33
N PHE A 112 -5.95 21.37 15.49
CA PHE A 112 -5.48 20.17 14.82
C PHE A 112 -4.10 19.74 15.31
N MET A 113 -3.96 18.43 15.50
CA MET A 113 -2.72 17.78 15.92
C MET A 113 -2.39 16.60 15.03
N ILE A 114 -1.10 16.26 14.93
CA ILE A 114 -0.62 15.06 14.23
C ILE A 114 -0.09 14.08 15.26
N ARG A 115 -0.60 12.85 15.24
CA ARG A 115 -0.08 11.74 16.05
C ARG A 115 1.24 11.22 15.50
N ALA A 116 2.00 10.48 16.30
CA ALA A 116 3.25 9.83 15.90
C ALA A 116 3.10 8.94 14.66
N ASN A 117 1.95 8.30 14.50
CA ASN A 117 1.63 7.52 13.28
C ASN A 117 1.28 8.40 12.05
N GLY A 118 1.39 9.72 12.18
CA GLY A 118 1.12 10.67 11.11
C GLY A 118 -0.35 11.03 10.90
N GLU A 119 -1.26 10.52 11.73
CA GLU A 119 -2.70 10.82 11.63
C GLU A 119 -3.02 12.20 12.19
N ALA A 120 -3.66 13.06 11.39
CA ALA A 120 -4.23 14.30 11.89
C ALA A 120 -5.53 14.04 12.66
N VAL A 121 -5.66 14.70 13.81
CA VAL A 121 -6.85 14.64 14.66
C VAL A 121 -7.28 16.03 15.10
N LEU A 122 -8.59 16.24 15.22
CA LEU A 122 -9.17 17.43 15.81
C LEU A 122 -8.99 17.35 17.33
N PHE A 123 -8.43 18.37 17.90
CA PHE A 123 -8.22 18.53 19.35
C PHE A 123 -8.97 19.75 19.84
N ASP A 124 -9.65 19.62 20.99
CA ASP A 124 -10.38 20.71 21.66
C ASP A 124 -11.16 21.62 20.68
N PRO A 125 -12.20 21.09 20.00
CA PRO A 125 -12.86 21.80 18.92
C PRO A 125 -13.56 23.07 19.41
N GLU A 126 -13.50 24.12 18.60
CA GLU A 126 -14.33 25.29 18.82
C GLU A 126 -15.76 24.98 18.34
N VAL A 127 -16.72 24.97 19.29
CA VAL A 127 -18.12 24.67 19.03
C VAL A 127 -18.86 25.95 18.63
N ALA A 128 -19.33 26.03 17.38
CA ALA A 128 -20.10 27.17 16.91
C ALA A 128 -21.55 27.14 17.39
N SER A 129 -22.20 25.97 17.31
CA SER A 129 -23.59 25.79 17.80
C SER A 129 -23.91 24.32 18.10
N VAL A 130 -24.91 24.11 18.96
CA VAL A 130 -25.48 22.77 19.24
C VAL A 130 -27.01 22.88 19.24
N SER A 131 -27.67 21.96 18.51
CA SER A 131 -29.12 21.86 18.43
C SER A 131 -29.59 20.43 18.75
N GLU A 132 -30.87 20.26 19.09
CA GLU A 132 -31.47 18.93 19.26
C GLU A 132 -31.82 18.27 17.90
N ALA A 133 -32.03 19.07 16.85
CA ALA A 133 -32.26 18.60 15.51
C ALA A 133 -30.93 18.48 14.74
N PRO A 134 -30.84 17.60 13.72
CA PRO A 134 -29.71 17.59 12.81
C PRO A 134 -29.46 18.96 12.16
N LEU A 135 -28.22 19.24 11.78
CA LEU A 135 -27.87 20.47 11.05
C LEU A 135 -28.67 20.57 9.75
N THR A 136 -29.02 21.80 9.40
CA THR A 136 -29.66 22.10 8.12
C THR A 136 -28.68 21.84 6.97
N PRO A 137 -29.17 21.67 5.72
CA PRO A 137 -28.31 21.53 4.55
C PRO A 137 -27.34 22.70 4.36
N ASP A 138 -27.75 23.93 4.70
CA ASP A 138 -26.91 25.12 4.57
C ASP A 138 -25.79 25.13 5.61
N GLU A 139 -26.09 24.83 6.90
CA GLU A 139 -25.09 24.70 7.95
C GLU A 139 -24.09 23.57 7.66
N THR A 140 -24.57 22.45 7.09
CA THR A 140 -23.70 21.35 6.66
C THR A 140 -22.78 21.78 5.52
N ARG A 141 -23.31 22.52 4.54
CA ARG A 141 -22.53 23.07 3.42
C ARG A 141 -21.46 24.03 3.91
N GLU A 142 -21.78 24.95 4.82
CA GLU A 142 -20.82 25.86 5.40
C GLU A 142 -19.67 25.11 6.10
N SER A 143 -19.99 24.08 6.90
CA SER A 143 -18.97 23.23 7.53
C SER A 143 -18.09 22.48 6.52
N LEU A 144 -18.66 22.06 5.37
CA LEU A 144 -17.89 21.44 4.26
C LEU A 144 -16.98 22.44 3.58
N MET A 145 -17.40 23.70 3.41
CA MET A 145 -16.57 24.78 2.85
C MET A 145 -15.35 25.06 3.75
N GLU A 146 -15.58 25.17 5.05
CA GLU A 146 -14.50 25.35 6.04
C GLU A 146 -13.51 24.16 6.02
N LEU A 147 -14.00 22.92 5.97
CA LEU A 147 -13.15 21.74 5.85
C LEU A 147 -12.36 21.76 4.53
N GLY A 148 -12.98 22.14 3.42
CA GLY A 148 -12.33 22.27 2.11
C GLY A 148 -11.16 23.25 2.15
N GLU A 149 -11.34 24.42 2.80
CA GLU A 149 -10.26 25.42 2.98
C GLU A 149 -9.08 24.85 3.77
N ILE A 150 -9.36 24.13 4.88
CA ILE A 150 -8.32 23.49 5.70
C ILE A 150 -7.55 22.47 4.87
N LEU A 151 -8.26 21.53 4.22
CA LEU A 151 -7.63 20.49 3.42
C LEU A 151 -6.76 21.07 2.31
N ARG A 152 -7.23 22.11 1.62
CA ARG A 152 -6.46 22.80 0.59
C ARG A 152 -5.18 23.44 1.14
N ARG A 153 -5.22 24.03 2.33
CA ARG A 153 -4.03 24.66 2.97
C ARG A 153 -2.94 23.63 3.29
N TYR A 154 -3.33 22.41 3.67
CA TYR A 154 -2.38 21.36 4.01
C TYR A 154 -1.94 20.52 2.80
N THR A 155 -2.59 20.67 1.65
CA THR A 155 -2.22 20.00 0.41
C THR A 155 -0.99 20.66 -0.21
N PRO A 156 0.04 19.91 -0.63
CA PRO A 156 1.20 20.46 -1.34
C PRO A 156 0.79 21.20 -2.61
N VAL A 157 1.51 22.28 -2.93
CA VAL A 157 1.18 23.17 -4.07
C VAL A 157 1.37 22.46 -5.41
N GLU A 158 2.29 21.53 -5.47
CA GLU A 158 2.57 20.66 -6.61
C GLU A 158 1.41 19.71 -6.94
N GLU A 159 0.61 19.35 -5.95
CA GLU A 159 -0.57 18.50 -6.10
C GLU A 159 -1.78 19.28 -6.66
N ARG A 160 -1.63 19.81 -7.90
CA ARG A 160 -2.59 20.73 -8.52
C ARG A 160 -4.01 20.19 -8.61
N GLY A 161 -4.18 18.89 -8.91
CA GLY A 161 -5.49 18.25 -8.99
C GLY A 161 -6.21 18.27 -7.64
N TRP A 162 -5.51 17.89 -6.57
CA TRP A 162 -6.04 17.91 -5.21
C TRP A 162 -6.28 19.34 -4.70
N GLN A 163 -5.42 20.28 -5.05
CA GLN A 163 -5.60 21.69 -4.76
C GLN A 163 -6.91 22.24 -5.38
N GLU A 164 -7.23 21.88 -6.63
CA GLU A 164 -8.47 22.29 -7.27
C GLU A 164 -9.69 21.57 -6.68
N PHE A 165 -9.59 20.25 -6.44
CA PHE A 165 -10.66 19.46 -5.80
C PHE A 165 -11.08 20.07 -4.44
N PHE A 166 -10.12 20.38 -3.57
CA PHE A 166 -10.44 21.00 -2.28
C PHE A 166 -10.90 22.45 -2.42
N ARG A 167 -10.49 23.17 -3.47
CA ARG A 167 -11.03 24.49 -3.80
C ARG A 167 -12.50 24.43 -4.23
N GLU A 168 -12.92 23.39 -4.91
CA GLU A 168 -14.35 23.15 -5.22
C GLU A 168 -15.17 22.92 -3.95
N ALA A 169 -14.63 22.18 -2.98
CA ALA A 169 -15.26 22.03 -1.67
C ALA A 169 -15.35 23.38 -0.92
N GLU A 170 -14.28 24.17 -0.89
CA GLU A 170 -14.25 25.52 -0.31
C GLU A 170 -15.30 26.45 -0.93
N ARG A 171 -15.61 26.30 -2.22
CA ARG A 171 -16.65 27.05 -2.95
C ARG A 171 -18.08 26.55 -2.71
N GLY A 172 -18.26 25.48 -1.93
CA GLY A 172 -19.56 24.94 -1.60
C GLY A 172 -20.18 24.06 -2.68
N LEU A 173 -19.36 23.42 -3.52
CA LEU A 173 -19.86 22.52 -4.57
C LEU A 173 -20.58 21.29 -3.99
N PHE A 174 -20.23 20.86 -2.78
CA PHE A 174 -20.83 19.70 -2.11
C PHE A 174 -21.89 20.11 -1.09
N ALA A 175 -23.08 19.52 -1.20
CA ALA A 175 -24.19 19.82 -0.29
C ALA A 175 -24.21 18.93 0.97
N THR A 176 -23.58 17.74 0.92
CA THR A 176 -23.58 16.79 2.02
C THR A 176 -22.21 16.14 2.21
N ALA A 177 -21.92 15.69 3.44
CA ALA A 177 -20.71 14.92 3.74
C ALA A 177 -20.62 13.62 2.91
N ALA A 178 -21.74 12.97 2.63
CA ALA A 178 -21.77 11.77 1.81
C ALA A 178 -21.43 12.05 0.33
N GLU A 179 -21.86 13.20 -0.20
CA GLU A 179 -21.50 13.64 -1.55
C GLU A 179 -20.00 13.95 -1.64
N PHE A 180 -19.46 14.73 -0.70
CA PHE A 180 -18.03 15.03 -0.64
C PHE A 180 -17.21 13.74 -0.50
N GLY A 181 -17.61 12.80 0.37
CA GLY A 181 -16.91 11.53 0.56
C GLY A 181 -16.86 10.67 -0.70
N ARG A 182 -17.97 10.60 -1.45
CA ARG A 182 -18.00 9.91 -2.76
C ARG A 182 -17.12 10.59 -3.80
N ALA A 183 -17.18 11.91 -3.88
CA ALA A 183 -16.33 12.69 -4.79
C ALA A 183 -14.84 12.52 -4.45
N LEU A 184 -14.48 12.54 -3.17
CA LEU A 184 -13.12 12.29 -2.70
C LEU A 184 -12.63 10.90 -3.13
N GLN A 185 -13.46 9.86 -2.98
CA GLN A 185 -13.12 8.51 -3.42
C GLN A 185 -12.97 8.41 -4.94
N GLN A 186 -13.85 9.06 -5.69
CA GLN A 186 -13.76 9.11 -7.16
C GLN A 186 -12.50 9.83 -7.62
N GLU A 187 -12.16 10.96 -6.98
CA GLU A 187 -10.95 11.71 -7.31
C GLU A 187 -9.69 10.95 -6.92
N ALA A 188 -9.68 10.29 -5.76
CA ALA A 188 -8.61 9.38 -5.38
C ALA A 188 -8.43 8.24 -6.40
N HIS A 189 -9.54 7.67 -6.90
CA HIS A 189 -9.49 6.67 -7.96
C HIS A 189 -8.95 7.23 -9.28
N ARG A 190 -9.28 8.49 -9.65
CA ARG A 190 -8.73 9.13 -10.84
C ARG A 190 -7.21 9.35 -10.71
N HIS A 191 -6.77 9.90 -9.59
CA HIS A 191 -5.35 10.11 -9.32
C HIS A 191 -4.58 8.79 -9.20
N THR A 192 -5.22 7.76 -8.66
CA THR A 192 -4.69 6.40 -8.60
C THR A 192 -4.61 5.77 -10.00
N ARG A 193 -5.61 5.98 -10.87
CA ARG A 193 -5.58 5.52 -12.27
C ARG A 193 -4.44 6.14 -13.08
N ASN A 194 -4.07 7.37 -12.79
CA ASN A 194 -2.98 8.07 -13.50
C ASN A 194 -1.58 7.78 -12.93
N LYS A 195 -1.47 7.04 -11.82
CA LYS A 195 -0.19 6.73 -11.15
C LYS A 195 -0.05 5.27 -10.72
N VAL A 196 -0.97 4.38 -11.10
CA VAL A 196 -0.89 2.95 -10.74
C VAL A 196 -0.62 2.13 -11.96
N THR A 197 0.45 1.41 -11.92
CA THR A 197 0.68 0.27 -12.80
C THR A 197 -0.51 -0.67 -12.71
N ILE A 198 -1.27 -0.83 -13.80
CA ILE A 198 -2.39 -1.76 -13.83
C ILE A 198 -1.81 -3.17 -13.88
N HIS A 199 -2.08 -3.98 -12.87
CA HIS A 199 -1.57 -5.35 -12.81
C HIS A 199 -2.68 -6.37 -12.54
N ALA A 200 -2.39 -7.62 -12.89
CA ALA A 200 -3.17 -8.78 -12.46
C ALA A 200 -2.26 -9.97 -12.21
N GLY A 201 -2.37 -10.55 -11.00
CA GLY A 201 -1.69 -11.78 -10.64
C GLY A 201 -2.69 -12.93 -10.53
N MET A 202 -2.29 -14.11 -10.98
CA MET A 202 -3.04 -15.37 -10.85
C MET A 202 -2.10 -16.51 -10.56
N THR A 203 -2.57 -17.47 -9.76
CA THR A 203 -1.90 -18.73 -9.51
C THR A 203 -2.91 -19.89 -9.63
N ASP A 204 -2.45 -21.03 -10.13
CA ASP A 204 -3.26 -22.24 -10.30
C ASP A 204 -2.41 -23.47 -9.95
N VAL A 205 -3.04 -24.49 -9.37
CA VAL A 205 -2.35 -25.73 -8.95
C VAL A 205 -1.88 -26.60 -10.14
N GLY A 206 -2.35 -26.31 -11.34
CA GLY A 206 -2.14 -27.14 -12.52
C GLY A 206 -3.04 -28.39 -12.53
N LEU A 207 -2.77 -29.29 -13.48
CA LEU A 207 -3.61 -30.50 -13.68
C LEU A 207 -3.05 -31.77 -13.02
N GLN A 208 -1.78 -31.77 -12.61
CA GLN A 208 -1.07 -32.94 -12.12
C GLN A 208 -0.60 -32.86 -10.68
N ARG A 209 -0.45 -31.65 -10.14
CA ARG A 209 -0.04 -31.42 -8.76
C ARG A 209 -1.23 -31.48 -7.80
N MET A 210 -0.99 -31.87 -6.55
CA MET A 210 -2.01 -31.92 -5.49
C MET A 210 -2.01 -30.66 -4.63
N LEU A 211 -0.87 -29.98 -4.55
CA LEU A 211 -0.65 -28.76 -3.77
C LEU A 211 -0.11 -27.67 -4.69
N ASN A 212 -0.42 -26.44 -4.37
CA ASN A 212 0.18 -25.29 -5.00
C ASN A 212 1.31 -24.77 -4.12
N GLU A 213 2.54 -25.01 -4.55
CA GLU A 213 3.76 -24.56 -3.88
C GLU A 213 4.26 -23.20 -4.41
N ASP A 214 3.62 -22.68 -5.47
CA ASP A 214 3.84 -21.32 -5.95
C ASP A 214 3.22 -20.28 -5.03
N ASN A 215 3.84 -19.11 -4.99
CA ASN A 215 3.27 -17.94 -4.33
C ASN A 215 3.59 -16.66 -5.11
N TRP A 216 2.75 -15.65 -4.96
CA TRP A 216 2.99 -14.35 -5.55
C TRP A 216 2.52 -13.22 -4.64
N GLY A 217 3.06 -12.03 -4.85
CA GLY A 217 2.67 -10.85 -4.09
C GLY A 217 2.90 -9.56 -4.85
N TRP A 218 2.23 -8.53 -4.37
CA TRP A 218 2.36 -7.18 -4.84
C TRP A 218 2.27 -6.20 -3.68
N ALA A 219 3.04 -5.11 -3.76
CA ALA A 219 2.97 -4.01 -2.81
C ALA A 219 3.32 -2.68 -3.49
N ARG A 220 2.56 -1.64 -3.15
CA ARG A 220 2.99 -0.27 -3.37
C ARG A 220 3.84 0.14 -2.18
N LEU A 221 5.11 0.41 -2.42
CA LEU A 221 6.08 0.74 -1.39
C LEU A 221 6.06 2.23 -1.05
N THR A 222 5.96 3.08 -2.07
CA THR A 222 5.75 4.53 -1.98
C THR A 222 5.01 5.01 -3.23
N ASP A 223 4.71 6.32 -3.32
CA ASP A 223 4.27 6.92 -4.57
C ASP A 223 5.38 6.76 -5.62
N GLY A 224 5.05 6.07 -6.71
CA GLY A 224 5.95 5.80 -7.83
C GLY A 224 6.87 4.58 -7.65
N VAL A 225 6.77 3.77 -6.58
CA VAL A 225 7.52 2.52 -6.45
C VAL A 225 6.58 1.37 -6.13
N GLU A 226 6.46 0.42 -7.05
CA GLU A 226 5.65 -0.78 -6.93
C GLU A 226 6.52 -2.03 -7.06
N LEU A 227 6.21 -3.04 -6.26
CA LEU A 227 6.94 -4.31 -6.20
C LEU A 227 6.01 -5.47 -6.56
N PHE A 228 6.44 -6.31 -7.49
CA PHE A 228 5.79 -7.55 -7.93
C PHE A 228 6.72 -8.72 -7.68
N VAL A 229 6.22 -9.83 -7.17
CA VAL A 229 7.02 -10.98 -6.73
C VAL A 229 6.34 -12.27 -7.12
N VAL A 230 7.11 -13.23 -7.69
CA VAL A 230 6.71 -14.62 -7.89
C VAL A 230 7.77 -15.52 -7.27
N ALA A 231 7.33 -16.57 -6.59
CA ALA A 231 8.19 -17.57 -5.97
C ALA A 231 7.59 -18.98 -6.23
N ASP A 232 8.42 -19.89 -6.72
CA ASP A 232 8.10 -21.28 -6.96
C ASP A 232 8.82 -22.12 -5.89
N GLY A 233 8.02 -22.73 -5.03
CA GLY A 233 8.50 -23.44 -3.85
C GLY A 233 8.93 -24.86 -4.14
N MET A 234 10.07 -25.27 -3.56
CA MET A 234 10.61 -26.62 -3.70
C MET A 234 10.87 -27.26 -2.34
N GLY A 235 10.56 -28.54 -2.22
CA GLY A 235 10.76 -29.32 -1.00
C GLY A 235 9.75 -30.43 -0.87
N GLY A 236 10.06 -31.47 -0.09
CA GLY A 236 9.10 -32.56 0.16
C GLY A 236 8.08 -32.18 1.25
N HIS A 237 6.83 -32.71 1.15
CA HIS A 237 5.79 -32.61 2.20
C HIS A 237 5.50 -31.20 2.72
N ASP A 238 4.77 -30.39 1.99
CA ASP A 238 4.28 -29.04 2.34
C ASP A 238 5.39 -28.00 2.62
N CYS A 239 6.65 -28.32 2.30
CA CYS A 239 7.78 -27.43 2.58
C CYS A 239 7.94 -26.34 1.51
N GLY A 240 7.62 -26.65 0.24
CA GLY A 240 7.69 -25.72 -0.87
C GLY A 240 6.73 -24.53 -0.70
N GLU A 241 5.46 -24.79 -0.36
CA GLU A 241 4.47 -23.76 -0.07
C GLU A 241 4.93 -22.79 1.05
N VAL A 242 5.56 -23.35 2.10
CA VAL A 242 6.07 -22.54 3.19
C VAL A 242 7.26 -21.67 2.74
N ALA A 243 8.16 -22.24 1.92
CA ALA A 243 9.33 -21.50 1.44
C ALA A 243 8.93 -20.36 0.51
N SER A 244 8.08 -20.60 -0.49
CA SER A 244 7.61 -19.58 -1.42
C SER A 244 6.82 -18.46 -0.72
N ARG A 245 5.95 -18.80 0.24
CA ARG A 245 5.21 -17.83 1.04
C ARG A 245 6.14 -16.97 1.88
N LEU A 246 7.10 -17.57 2.61
CA LEU A 246 8.08 -16.84 3.41
C LEU A 246 8.95 -15.92 2.54
N ALA A 247 9.33 -16.36 1.32
CA ALA A 247 10.08 -15.55 0.38
C ALA A 247 9.32 -14.27 0.02
N VAL A 248 8.07 -14.41 -0.43
CA VAL A 248 7.21 -13.30 -0.85
C VAL A 248 6.94 -12.34 0.32
N GLU A 249 6.51 -12.87 1.47
CA GLU A 249 6.18 -12.06 2.65
C GLU A 249 7.41 -11.28 3.16
N THR A 250 8.57 -11.95 3.27
CA THR A 250 9.79 -11.31 3.78
C THR A 250 10.31 -10.25 2.83
N LEU A 251 10.37 -10.55 1.52
CA LEU A 251 10.85 -9.62 0.51
C LEU A 251 9.99 -8.34 0.49
N ILE A 252 8.67 -8.47 0.50
CA ILE A 252 7.75 -7.33 0.54
C ILE A 252 7.94 -6.53 1.84
N ALA A 253 8.02 -7.19 2.99
CA ALA A 253 8.15 -6.51 4.28
C ALA A 253 9.46 -5.72 4.39
N VAL A 254 10.60 -6.32 4.00
CA VAL A 254 11.91 -5.65 4.01
C VAL A 254 11.94 -4.49 3.02
N ALA A 255 11.47 -4.70 1.79
CA ALA A 255 11.41 -3.65 0.79
C ALA A 255 10.55 -2.47 1.26
N ALA A 256 9.36 -2.73 1.80
CA ALA A 256 8.47 -1.69 2.33
C ALA A 256 9.12 -0.90 3.46
N GLN A 257 9.80 -1.58 4.39
CA GLN A 257 10.51 -0.95 5.49
C GLN A 257 11.65 -0.05 5.00
N ARG A 258 12.45 -0.53 4.04
CA ARG A 258 13.64 0.18 3.55
C ARG A 258 13.31 1.34 2.62
N VAL A 259 12.39 1.14 1.69
CA VAL A 259 11.94 2.19 0.76
C VAL A 259 11.22 3.31 1.51
N GLY A 260 10.44 2.99 2.55
CA GLY A 260 9.70 3.96 3.36
C GLY A 260 10.57 4.93 4.18
N VAL A 261 11.88 4.69 4.29
CA VAL A 261 12.82 5.59 5.00
C VAL A 261 13.15 6.85 4.19
N SER A 262 13.09 6.79 2.86
CA SER A 262 13.37 7.94 1.99
C SER A 262 12.15 8.25 1.12
N PRO A 263 11.68 9.49 1.05
CA PRO A 263 10.49 9.83 0.24
C PRO A 263 10.69 9.63 -1.27
N ARG A 264 11.92 9.61 -1.76
CA ARG A 264 12.30 9.27 -3.15
C ARG A 264 13.70 8.65 -3.16
N PRO A 265 13.82 7.34 -2.99
CA PRO A 265 15.10 6.66 -3.12
C PRO A 265 15.58 6.69 -4.57
N SER A 266 16.89 6.82 -4.79
CA SER A 266 17.48 6.69 -6.13
C SER A 266 17.35 5.23 -6.64
N VAL A 267 17.41 5.03 -7.95
CA VAL A 267 17.38 3.69 -8.55
C VAL A 267 18.46 2.78 -7.96
N ASP A 268 19.68 3.30 -7.78
CA ASP A 268 20.80 2.55 -7.18
C ASP A 268 20.52 2.19 -5.70
N ALA A 269 19.82 3.06 -4.95
CA ALA A 269 19.41 2.74 -3.59
C ALA A 269 18.36 1.63 -3.57
N ILE A 270 17.43 1.62 -4.53
CA ILE A 270 16.41 0.57 -4.68
C ILE A 270 17.06 -0.76 -5.09
N GLU A 271 18.07 -0.74 -5.94
CA GLU A 271 18.84 -1.94 -6.30
C GLU A 271 19.49 -2.59 -5.07
N ASN A 272 20.12 -1.79 -4.20
CA ASN A 272 20.66 -2.29 -2.93
C ASN A 272 19.57 -2.82 -1.98
N ILE A 273 18.39 -2.18 -1.96
CA ILE A 273 17.25 -2.64 -1.16
C ILE A 273 16.75 -4.01 -1.65
N LEU A 274 16.71 -4.23 -2.98
CA LEU A 274 16.36 -5.53 -3.55
C LEU A 274 17.36 -6.61 -3.10
N ASP A 275 18.66 -6.34 -3.21
CA ASP A 275 19.69 -7.28 -2.75
C ASP A 275 19.52 -7.62 -1.27
N GLU A 276 19.40 -6.61 -0.39
CA GLU A 276 19.15 -6.82 1.04
C GLU A 276 17.88 -7.66 1.30
N ALA A 277 16.78 -7.38 0.57
CA ALA A 277 15.51 -8.07 0.75
C ALA A 277 15.57 -9.54 0.32
N PHE A 278 16.30 -9.86 -0.75
CA PHE A 278 16.55 -11.24 -1.17
C PHE A 278 17.44 -12.00 -0.16
N GLN A 279 18.50 -11.36 0.36
CA GLN A 279 19.34 -11.96 1.39
C GLN A 279 18.55 -12.27 2.67
N GLU A 280 17.65 -11.35 3.07
CA GLU A 280 16.83 -11.56 4.27
C GLU A 280 15.76 -12.65 4.04
N ALA A 281 15.17 -12.73 2.85
CA ALA A 281 14.29 -13.83 2.46
C ALA A 281 15.05 -15.18 2.53
N ASN A 282 16.27 -15.21 1.99
CA ASN A 282 17.14 -16.38 2.07
C ASN A 282 17.44 -16.81 3.52
N ASN A 283 17.80 -15.87 4.39
CA ASN A 283 18.07 -16.12 5.80
C ASN A 283 16.82 -16.63 6.53
N THR A 284 15.66 -16.04 6.26
CA THR A 284 14.38 -16.41 6.87
C THR A 284 13.98 -17.84 6.51
N ILE A 285 14.08 -18.23 5.23
CA ILE A 285 13.76 -19.59 4.78
C ILE A 285 14.75 -20.58 5.37
N LYS A 286 16.05 -20.29 5.30
CA LYS A 286 17.09 -21.14 5.83
C LYS A 286 16.95 -21.38 7.34
N GLY A 287 16.70 -20.34 8.12
CA GLY A 287 16.44 -20.46 9.55
C GLY A 287 15.23 -21.34 9.87
N ASN A 288 14.16 -21.23 9.06
CA ASN A 288 12.99 -22.11 9.17
C ASN A 288 13.30 -23.56 8.78
N ALA A 289 14.06 -23.79 7.72
CA ALA A 289 14.50 -25.11 7.28
C ALA A 289 15.32 -25.81 8.38
N GLU A 290 16.31 -25.12 8.94
CA GLU A 290 17.14 -25.61 10.04
C GLU A 290 16.30 -25.96 11.29
N ALA A 291 15.35 -25.09 11.67
CA ALA A 291 14.48 -25.30 12.83
C ALA A 291 13.53 -26.52 12.64
N ARG A 292 13.15 -26.82 11.41
CA ARG A 292 12.26 -27.95 11.07
C ARG A 292 13.03 -29.23 10.69
N GLY A 293 14.36 -29.14 10.49
CA GLY A 293 15.19 -30.26 10.07
C GLY A 293 14.90 -30.72 8.65
N ASN A 294 14.58 -29.79 7.74
CA ASN A 294 14.34 -30.03 6.31
C ASN A 294 15.18 -29.10 5.44
N ASP A 295 15.08 -29.25 4.12
CA ASP A 295 15.83 -28.55 3.09
C ASP A 295 14.92 -27.78 2.12
N MET A 296 13.89 -27.11 2.66
CA MET A 296 13.00 -26.28 1.84
C MET A 296 13.76 -25.13 1.16
N GLY A 297 13.35 -24.81 -0.05
CA GLY A 297 13.87 -23.70 -0.83
C GLY A 297 12.82 -23.20 -1.81
N THR A 298 13.15 -22.15 -2.53
CA THR A 298 12.25 -21.59 -3.55
C THR A 298 13.05 -20.85 -4.62
N THR A 299 12.47 -20.73 -5.82
CA THR A 299 12.88 -19.68 -6.75
C THR A 299 12.37 -18.33 -6.23
N LEU A 300 12.87 -17.24 -6.75
CA LEU A 300 12.36 -15.91 -6.43
C LEU A 300 12.67 -14.96 -7.58
N VAL A 301 11.62 -14.46 -8.24
CA VAL A 301 11.72 -13.36 -9.21
C VAL A 301 10.91 -12.18 -8.72
N ALA A 302 11.51 -11.01 -8.73
CA ALA A 302 10.86 -9.76 -8.32
C ALA A 302 11.11 -8.67 -9.36
N CYS A 303 10.14 -7.77 -9.51
CA CYS A 303 10.26 -6.59 -10.34
C CYS A 303 9.78 -5.37 -9.57
N MET A 304 10.66 -4.38 -9.38
CA MET A 304 10.28 -3.05 -8.89
C MET A 304 10.12 -2.11 -10.08
N VAL A 305 8.91 -1.56 -10.22
CA VAL A 305 8.62 -0.49 -11.19
C VAL A 305 8.75 0.84 -10.47
N ILE A 306 9.58 1.74 -11.02
CA ILE A 306 9.96 3.01 -10.44
C ILE A 306 9.49 4.13 -11.37
N ASP A 307 8.59 4.98 -10.89
CA ASP A 307 8.03 6.16 -11.58
C ASP A 307 7.53 5.85 -13.01
N ASP A 308 7.12 4.60 -13.28
CA ASP A 308 6.74 4.08 -14.61
C ASP A 308 7.85 4.22 -15.69
N GLN A 309 9.09 4.48 -15.27
CA GLN A 309 10.23 4.73 -16.17
C GLN A 309 11.30 3.66 -16.10
N VAL A 310 11.45 2.98 -14.98
CA VAL A 310 12.48 1.97 -14.77
C VAL A 310 11.89 0.74 -14.13
N ALA A 311 12.22 -0.44 -14.65
CA ALA A 311 12.02 -1.72 -13.98
C ALA A 311 13.36 -2.26 -13.50
N LEU A 312 13.45 -2.61 -12.20
CA LEU A 312 14.54 -3.41 -11.65
C LEU A 312 14.00 -4.82 -11.40
N CYS A 313 14.47 -5.76 -12.21
CA CYS A 313 14.10 -7.17 -12.10
C CYS A 313 15.23 -7.95 -11.44
N ALA A 314 14.96 -8.58 -10.29
CA ALA A 314 15.91 -9.45 -9.58
C ALA A 314 15.47 -10.90 -9.67
N ASN A 315 16.42 -11.82 -9.83
CA ASN A 315 16.12 -13.23 -10.00
C ASN A 315 17.09 -14.17 -9.29
N VAL A 316 16.52 -15.23 -8.71
CA VAL A 316 17.20 -16.44 -8.24
C VAL A 316 16.33 -17.64 -8.61
N GLY A 317 16.82 -18.55 -9.42
CA GLY A 317 16.09 -19.70 -9.93
C GLY A 317 15.77 -19.58 -11.41
N ASP A 318 14.71 -20.24 -11.86
CA ASP A 318 14.25 -20.29 -13.25
C ASP A 318 12.83 -19.74 -13.46
N SER A 319 12.23 -19.14 -12.42
CA SER A 319 11.11 -18.21 -12.61
C SER A 319 11.59 -17.00 -13.41
N ARG A 320 10.74 -16.48 -14.29
CA ARG A 320 11.17 -15.51 -15.31
C ARG A 320 10.43 -14.17 -15.20
N ALA A 321 11.12 -13.11 -15.62
CA ALA A 321 10.51 -11.82 -15.97
C ALA A 321 10.73 -11.57 -17.46
N TYR A 322 9.67 -11.10 -18.14
CA TYR A 322 9.67 -10.72 -19.56
C TYR A 322 9.20 -9.28 -19.73
N LEU A 323 9.70 -8.63 -20.77
CA LEU A 323 9.21 -7.36 -21.29
C LEU A 323 8.46 -7.60 -22.59
N VAL A 324 7.27 -7.05 -22.73
CA VAL A 324 6.54 -6.93 -24.00
C VAL A 324 6.62 -5.49 -24.45
N ARG A 325 7.35 -5.23 -25.51
CA ARG A 325 7.55 -3.91 -26.12
C ARG A 325 7.30 -3.95 -27.61
N GLY A 326 6.44 -3.05 -28.11
CA GLY A 326 6.12 -2.99 -29.53
C GLY A 326 5.54 -4.28 -30.10
N GLY A 327 4.95 -5.12 -29.26
CA GLY A 327 4.39 -6.42 -29.61
C GLY A 327 5.39 -7.59 -29.56
N ALA A 328 6.65 -7.35 -29.28
CA ALA A 328 7.69 -8.39 -29.13
C ALA A 328 7.93 -8.75 -27.67
N LEU A 329 8.06 -10.06 -27.37
CA LEU A 329 8.37 -10.60 -26.06
C LEU A 329 9.90 -10.74 -25.90
N HIS A 330 10.43 -10.19 -24.81
CA HIS A 330 11.86 -10.26 -24.49
C HIS A 330 12.03 -10.77 -23.06
N GLN A 331 12.74 -11.88 -22.86
CA GLN A 331 13.11 -12.35 -21.54
C GLN A 331 14.13 -11.38 -20.92
N ILE A 332 13.84 -10.85 -19.72
CA ILE A 332 14.72 -9.95 -18.97
C ILE A 332 15.71 -10.77 -18.12
N THR A 333 15.19 -11.76 -17.40
CA THR A 333 15.96 -12.58 -16.45
C THR A 333 16.73 -13.70 -17.16
N ARG A 334 17.69 -14.28 -16.44
CA ARG A 334 18.40 -15.50 -16.86
C ARG A 334 18.09 -16.63 -15.90
N ASP A 335 17.84 -17.82 -16.45
CA ASP A 335 17.51 -18.99 -15.62
C ASP A 335 18.76 -19.53 -14.94
N HIS A 336 18.67 -19.80 -13.66
CA HIS A 336 19.74 -20.46 -12.89
C HIS A 336 19.52 -21.97 -12.85
N SER A 337 19.37 -22.60 -14.03
CA SER A 337 19.21 -24.06 -14.19
C SER A 337 20.40 -24.70 -14.88
N LEU A 338 20.54 -26.01 -14.70
CA LEU A 338 21.59 -26.79 -15.37
C LEU A 338 21.45 -26.72 -16.90
N VAL A 339 20.21 -26.82 -17.38
CA VAL A 339 19.94 -26.82 -18.83
C VAL A 339 20.20 -25.44 -19.43
N ALA A 340 19.85 -24.34 -18.76
CA ALA A 340 20.16 -22.99 -19.20
C ALA A 340 21.68 -22.80 -19.35
N ARG A 341 22.47 -23.29 -18.40
CA ARG A 341 23.93 -23.27 -18.48
C ARG A 341 24.48 -24.11 -19.63
N MET A 342 23.84 -25.26 -19.96
CA MET A 342 24.22 -26.08 -21.11
C MET A 342 23.92 -25.37 -22.45
N VAL A 343 22.82 -24.64 -22.55
CA VAL A 343 22.48 -23.79 -23.70
C VAL A 343 23.49 -22.67 -23.87
N GLU A 344 23.83 -21.95 -22.81
CA GLU A 344 24.86 -20.89 -22.85
C GLU A 344 26.23 -21.40 -23.31
N GLN A 345 26.56 -22.66 -22.95
CA GLN A 345 27.78 -23.33 -23.37
C GLN A 345 27.70 -23.94 -24.80
N ASN A 346 26.58 -23.72 -25.51
CA ASN A 346 26.29 -24.33 -26.83
C ASN A 346 26.38 -25.87 -26.84
N ARG A 347 26.04 -26.53 -25.72
CA ARG A 347 26.02 -27.99 -25.59
C ARG A 347 24.69 -28.60 -26.03
N ILE A 348 23.62 -27.87 -25.86
CA ILE A 348 22.26 -28.20 -26.28
C ILE A 348 21.58 -26.95 -26.82
N THR A 349 20.55 -27.12 -27.64
CA THR A 349 19.68 -26.03 -28.09
C THR A 349 18.65 -25.67 -27.02
N ALA A 350 17.99 -24.53 -27.13
CA ALA A 350 16.89 -24.12 -26.24
C ALA A 350 15.70 -25.11 -26.33
N GLU A 351 15.43 -25.66 -27.52
CA GLU A 351 14.39 -26.66 -27.74
C GLU A 351 14.73 -27.99 -27.03
N GLU A 352 15.99 -28.43 -27.10
CA GLU A 352 16.47 -29.63 -26.38
C GLU A 352 16.44 -29.42 -24.86
N ALA A 353 16.68 -28.21 -24.37
CA ALA A 353 16.67 -27.88 -22.95
C ALA A 353 15.28 -28.08 -22.31
N ARG A 354 14.19 -27.72 -23.00
CA ARG A 354 12.81 -27.86 -22.51
C ARG A 354 12.42 -29.32 -22.22
N ASN A 355 12.90 -30.24 -23.03
CA ASN A 355 12.60 -31.68 -22.92
C ASN A 355 13.74 -32.48 -22.28
N HIS A 356 14.71 -31.81 -21.67
CA HIS A 356 15.89 -32.48 -21.13
C HIS A 356 15.55 -33.19 -19.80
N PRO A 357 16.07 -34.42 -19.54
CA PRO A 357 15.83 -35.16 -18.28
C PRO A 357 16.25 -34.39 -17.01
N HIS A 358 17.08 -33.39 -17.13
CA HIS A 358 17.59 -32.54 -16.04
C HIS A 358 17.06 -31.11 -16.12
N SER A 359 15.92 -30.86 -16.77
CA SER A 359 15.32 -29.53 -16.88
C SER A 359 15.02 -28.89 -15.53
N ASN A 360 14.65 -29.70 -14.53
CA ASN A 360 14.27 -29.25 -13.19
C ASN A 360 15.46 -29.10 -12.22
N ILE A 361 16.72 -29.22 -12.68
CA ILE A 361 17.89 -29.05 -11.80
C ILE A 361 18.27 -27.58 -11.73
N LEU A 362 17.98 -26.96 -10.58
CA LEU A 362 18.38 -25.59 -10.28
C LEU A 362 19.81 -25.52 -9.75
N LEU A 363 20.53 -24.50 -10.15
CA LEU A 363 21.89 -24.19 -9.72
C LEU A 363 21.94 -23.14 -8.61
N ARG A 364 20.87 -22.35 -8.49
CA ARG A 364 20.70 -21.34 -7.42
C ARG A 364 19.26 -21.36 -6.95
N THR A 365 19.07 -21.31 -5.64
CA THR A 365 17.75 -21.26 -4.98
C THR A 365 17.85 -20.44 -3.70
N VAL A 366 16.74 -19.84 -3.29
CA VAL A 366 16.63 -19.10 -2.03
C VAL A 366 16.34 -20.08 -0.89
N GLY A 367 17.06 -19.96 0.24
CA GLY A 367 16.85 -20.76 1.44
C GLY A 367 17.81 -21.94 1.60
N THR A 368 18.61 -22.30 0.59
CA THR A 368 19.49 -23.48 0.64
C THR A 368 20.91 -23.15 1.08
N GLU A 369 21.48 -22.04 0.63
CA GLU A 369 22.84 -21.61 0.96
C GLU A 369 22.85 -20.46 1.97
N ARG A 370 24.02 -20.14 2.55
CA ARG A 370 24.16 -19.02 3.50
C ARG A 370 24.01 -17.67 2.84
N ASN A 371 24.56 -17.52 1.65
CA ASN A 371 24.43 -16.31 0.83
C ASN A 371 23.91 -16.77 -0.53
N VAL A 372 23.04 -15.99 -1.12
CA VAL A 372 22.50 -16.24 -2.44
C VAL A 372 23.02 -15.20 -3.42
N ASP A 373 23.54 -15.64 -4.57
CA ASP A 373 23.94 -14.75 -5.66
C ASP A 373 22.69 -14.36 -6.46
N ILE A 374 22.40 -13.05 -6.52
CA ILE A 374 21.21 -12.49 -7.13
C ILE A 374 21.63 -11.81 -8.44
N ASP A 375 20.93 -12.11 -9.52
CA ASP A 375 21.08 -11.37 -10.76
C ASP A 375 20.05 -10.23 -10.77
N ILE A 376 20.52 -8.97 -10.97
CA ILE A 376 19.64 -7.79 -11.05
C ILE A 376 19.78 -7.18 -12.44
N PHE A 377 18.64 -6.92 -13.08
CA PHE A 377 18.53 -6.38 -14.44
C PHE A 377 17.78 -5.06 -14.38
N ARG A 378 18.38 -4.02 -14.96
CA ARG A 378 17.75 -2.72 -15.13
C ARG A 378 17.21 -2.57 -16.55
N VAL A 379 15.94 -2.21 -16.66
CA VAL A 379 15.24 -1.97 -17.91
C VAL A 379 14.62 -0.58 -17.86
N GLU A 380 14.93 0.26 -18.84
CA GLU A 380 14.22 1.51 -19.04
C GLU A 380 12.88 1.21 -19.70
N LEU A 381 11.79 1.68 -19.09
CA LEU A 381 10.43 1.42 -19.54
C LEU A 381 9.96 2.53 -20.49
N GLU A 382 9.16 2.15 -21.46
CA GLU A 382 8.50 3.04 -22.40
C GLU A 382 6.96 2.96 -22.21
N ASN A 383 6.27 4.02 -22.61
CA ASN A 383 4.81 4.06 -22.56
C ASN A 383 4.20 2.90 -23.36
N GLY A 384 3.34 2.12 -22.68
CA GLY A 384 2.68 0.96 -23.27
C GLY A 384 3.47 -0.35 -23.17
N ASP A 385 4.64 -0.34 -22.53
CA ASP A 385 5.34 -1.56 -22.15
C ASP A 385 4.51 -2.41 -21.20
N ARG A 386 4.72 -3.72 -21.25
CA ARG A 386 4.14 -4.65 -20.30
C ARG A 386 5.22 -5.56 -19.74
N VAL A 387 5.12 -5.85 -18.44
CA VAL A 387 6.01 -6.80 -17.77
C VAL A 387 5.21 -8.05 -17.40
N LEU A 388 5.77 -9.22 -17.65
CA LEU A 388 5.22 -10.50 -17.20
C LEU A 388 6.22 -11.16 -16.27
N LEU A 389 5.79 -11.53 -15.06
CA LEU A 389 6.52 -12.43 -14.16
C LEU A 389 5.79 -13.78 -14.14
N CYS A 390 6.53 -14.89 -14.16
CA CYS A 390 5.91 -16.22 -14.10
C CYS A 390 6.84 -17.27 -13.51
N SER A 391 6.23 -18.34 -12.96
CA SER A 391 6.91 -19.59 -12.63
C SER A 391 7.14 -20.46 -13.87
N ASP A 392 7.89 -21.56 -13.71
CA ASP A 392 8.22 -22.49 -14.80
C ASP A 392 7.01 -23.23 -15.36
N GLY A 393 5.93 -23.38 -14.56
CA GLY A 393 4.68 -23.97 -15.03
C GLY A 393 4.00 -23.20 -16.16
N LEU A 394 4.37 -21.92 -16.41
CA LEU A 394 3.94 -21.23 -17.62
C LEU A 394 4.89 -21.53 -18.78
N TRP A 395 6.15 -21.10 -18.69
CA TRP A 395 7.08 -21.13 -19.84
C TRP A 395 7.56 -22.54 -20.17
N GLY A 396 7.44 -23.49 -19.25
CA GLY A 396 7.69 -24.92 -19.49
C GLY A 396 6.64 -25.58 -20.38
N GLU A 397 5.38 -25.12 -20.30
CA GLU A 397 4.25 -25.68 -21.05
C GLU A 397 3.83 -24.83 -22.26
N VAL A 398 4.18 -23.53 -22.30
CA VAL A 398 3.79 -22.57 -23.35
C VAL A 398 5.03 -22.01 -24.02
N GLU A 399 5.05 -22.03 -25.36
CA GLU A 399 6.15 -21.45 -26.12
C GLU A 399 6.13 -19.92 -26.06
N ASP A 400 7.30 -19.28 -26.10
CA ASP A 400 7.44 -17.81 -26.02
C ASP A 400 6.62 -17.09 -27.09
N VAL A 401 6.51 -17.67 -28.30
CA VAL A 401 5.67 -17.13 -29.39
C VAL A 401 4.18 -17.14 -29.01
N GLU A 402 3.72 -18.16 -28.32
CA GLU A 402 2.33 -18.24 -27.86
C GLU A 402 2.06 -17.29 -26.68
N ILE A 403 3.03 -17.17 -25.73
CA ILE A 403 2.98 -16.18 -24.67
C ILE A 403 2.86 -14.76 -25.28
N GLU A 404 3.71 -14.44 -26.27
CA GLU A 404 3.68 -13.16 -27.00
C GLU A 404 2.32 -12.90 -27.65
N GLN A 405 1.75 -13.90 -28.32
CA GLN A 405 0.43 -13.79 -28.96
C GLN A 405 -0.68 -13.50 -27.93
N ILE A 406 -0.70 -14.24 -26.82
CA ILE A 406 -1.68 -14.03 -25.74
C ILE A 406 -1.57 -12.64 -25.14
N MET A 407 -0.34 -12.20 -24.88
CA MET A 407 -0.08 -10.87 -24.32
C MET A 407 -0.52 -9.75 -25.27
N ASN A 408 -0.32 -9.93 -26.59
CA ASN A 408 -0.73 -8.95 -27.59
C ASN A 408 -2.24 -8.93 -27.87
N GLN A 409 -2.91 -10.07 -27.79
CA GLN A 409 -4.35 -10.18 -28.03
C GLN A 409 -5.19 -9.61 -26.88
N ASN A 410 -4.67 -9.60 -25.67
CA ASN A 410 -5.38 -9.19 -24.47
C ASN A 410 -4.75 -7.92 -23.88
N THR A 411 -5.41 -6.78 -24.02
CA THR A 411 -5.00 -5.52 -23.36
C THR A 411 -5.38 -5.49 -21.87
N ASP A 412 -6.40 -6.25 -21.47
CA ASP A 412 -6.77 -6.43 -20.07
C ASP A 412 -5.87 -7.48 -19.41
N ASN A 413 -5.20 -7.09 -18.33
CA ASN A 413 -4.24 -7.95 -17.63
C ASN A 413 -4.88 -9.20 -17.01
N ARG A 414 -6.15 -9.13 -16.56
CA ARG A 414 -6.87 -10.27 -16.00
C ARG A 414 -7.18 -11.30 -17.09
N LEU A 415 -7.57 -10.82 -18.27
CA LEU A 415 -7.81 -11.70 -19.41
C LEU A 415 -6.49 -12.31 -19.89
N ALA A 416 -5.43 -11.54 -19.98
CA ALA A 416 -4.10 -12.05 -20.33
C ALA A 416 -3.64 -13.14 -19.33
N SER A 417 -3.69 -12.85 -18.02
CA SER A 417 -3.30 -13.82 -16.97
C SER A 417 -4.12 -15.11 -17.05
N ARG A 418 -5.43 -15.00 -17.22
CA ARG A 418 -6.32 -16.17 -17.37
C ARG A 418 -5.99 -16.99 -18.60
N ASP A 419 -5.77 -16.33 -19.75
CA ASP A 419 -5.52 -17.04 -21.01
C ASP A 419 -4.10 -17.66 -21.03
N LEU A 420 -3.12 -17.08 -20.33
CA LEU A 420 -1.81 -17.68 -20.07
C LEU A 420 -1.92 -18.98 -19.26
N ILE A 421 -2.65 -18.95 -18.14
CA ILE A 421 -2.90 -20.17 -17.32
C ILE A 421 -3.64 -21.23 -18.15
N ARG A 422 -4.63 -20.82 -18.94
CA ARG A 422 -5.35 -21.74 -19.82
C ARG A 422 -4.45 -22.37 -20.87
N ALA A 423 -3.55 -21.61 -21.48
CA ALA A 423 -2.56 -22.14 -22.43
C ALA A 423 -1.65 -23.17 -21.76
N ALA A 424 -1.15 -22.88 -20.56
CA ALA A 424 -0.35 -23.85 -19.79
C ALA A 424 -1.12 -25.14 -19.47
N HIS A 425 -2.42 -25.06 -19.13
CA HIS A 425 -3.26 -26.25 -18.99
C HIS A 425 -3.37 -27.06 -20.29
N MET A 426 -3.51 -26.37 -21.43
CA MET A 426 -3.57 -27.03 -22.74
C MET A 426 -2.22 -27.69 -23.12
N GLY A 427 -1.09 -27.14 -22.65
CA GLY A 427 0.25 -27.71 -22.78
C GLY A 427 0.47 -28.96 -21.92
N GLY A 428 -0.38 -29.17 -20.92
CA GLY A 428 -0.31 -30.34 -20.02
C GLY A 428 -0.53 -30.02 -18.54
N GLY A 429 -0.33 -28.77 -18.12
CA GLY A 429 -0.51 -28.31 -16.73
C GLY A 429 0.23 -29.17 -15.73
N LYS A 430 1.49 -29.50 -16.02
CA LYS A 430 2.28 -30.48 -15.23
C LYS A 430 2.72 -29.96 -13.90
N ASP A 431 2.81 -28.62 -13.78
CA ASP A 431 3.24 -27.96 -12.57
C ASP A 431 2.26 -26.88 -12.09
N ASN A 432 2.55 -26.26 -10.93
CA ASN A 432 1.88 -25.06 -10.46
C ASN A 432 2.18 -23.91 -11.43
N ILE A 433 1.19 -23.07 -11.73
CA ILE A 433 1.29 -22.04 -12.76
C ILE A 433 1.00 -20.69 -12.10
N THR A 434 1.97 -19.82 -12.06
CA THR A 434 1.80 -18.49 -11.49
C THR A 434 2.25 -17.42 -12.48
N VAL A 435 1.42 -16.39 -12.64
CA VAL A 435 1.68 -15.27 -13.55
C VAL A 435 1.29 -13.94 -12.90
N ILE A 436 2.07 -12.89 -13.15
CA ILE A 436 1.71 -11.50 -12.89
C ILE A 436 1.93 -10.72 -14.18
N VAL A 437 0.87 -10.07 -14.67
CA VAL A 437 0.94 -9.17 -15.82
C VAL A 437 0.81 -7.74 -15.34
N VAL A 438 1.74 -6.89 -15.73
CA VAL A 438 1.86 -5.48 -15.31
C VAL A 438 1.88 -4.60 -16.55
N ASN A 439 1.02 -3.58 -16.61
CA ASN A 439 1.04 -2.58 -17.68
C ASN A 439 1.72 -1.31 -17.18
N VAL A 440 2.68 -0.81 -17.94
CA VAL A 440 3.20 0.54 -17.76
C VAL A 440 2.20 1.52 -18.37
N PRO A 441 1.71 2.52 -17.59
CA PRO A 441 0.72 3.46 -18.10
C PRO A 441 1.21 4.18 -19.36
N SER A 442 0.33 4.36 -20.33
CA SER A 442 0.61 5.24 -21.48
C SER A 442 0.05 6.64 -21.17
N GLU A 443 0.79 7.70 -21.49
CA GLU A 443 0.33 9.10 -21.33
C GLU A 443 -0.98 9.43 -22.07
N ASN A 444 -1.45 8.52 -22.94
CA ASN A 444 -2.59 8.73 -23.83
C ASN A 444 -3.78 7.79 -23.53
N ALA A 445 -3.86 7.16 -22.37
CA ALA A 445 -5.06 6.41 -22.00
C ALA A 445 -6.11 7.38 -21.41
N GLU A 446 -6.79 8.14 -22.30
CA GLU A 446 -8.02 8.86 -22.02
C GLU A 446 -9.21 7.91 -21.83
#